data_957a559365e6ebec113cd900389b0556
#
_entry.id   957a559365e6ebec113cd900389b0556
#
_cell.length_a   1.000
_cell.length_b   1.000
_cell.length_c   1.000
_cell.angle_alpha   90.00
_cell.angle_beta   90.00
_cell.angle_gamma   90.00
#
_symmetry.space_group_name_H-M   'P 1'
#
loop_
_entity.id
_entity.type
_entity.pdbx_description
1 polymer ?
#
loop_
_entity_poly.entity_id
_entity_poly.type
_entity_poly.pdbx_seq_one_letter_code
_entity_poly.pdbx_strand_id
1 'polypeptide(L)'
;YISMTDEGIIEQYAGYFDLKELDWAHYKEKYGNIRRMDRILKSENDSPDNYKVSKQADVLMMFFLLQPRQVKETLDRLGYHCDDPVDLLRKNFDYYIKRTSHGSTLSYVVHSYVLKYLNVDKRVLWKWFSNAMESDIYDTQGGTTREGIHAGVMAGSLDIIIKNFAGLKMNNAIEIAPNLPDHWEHISFNVLYKGEEFNYTITHDEIVIKPIEPGESNFKFIIGGKTHSMENRKELKVKY
;
A
#
# COMPACT_ATOMS: atom_id res chain seq x y z
N TYR A 1 12.50 16.71 -14.83
CA TYR A 1 11.85 17.73 -13.97
C TYR A 1 10.60 17.11 -13.32
N ILE A 2 10.47 17.25 -12.01
CA ILE A 2 9.30 16.86 -11.23
C ILE A 2 8.59 18.16 -10.83
N SER A 3 7.34 18.37 -11.27
CA SER A 3 6.52 19.48 -10.83
C SER A 3 5.98 19.18 -9.43
N MET A 4 6.16 20.13 -8.51
CA MET A 4 5.73 20.00 -7.12
C MET A 4 5.39 21.38 -6.57
N THR A 5 4.32 21.49 -5.77
CA THR A 5 3.97 22.72 -5.09
C THR A 5 4.93 23.00 -3.92
N ASP A 6 4.91 24.23 -3.41
CA ASP A 6 5.70 24.63 -2.23
C ASP A 6 5.33 23.81 -0.97
N GLU A 7 4.08 23.33 -0.87
CA GLU A 7 3.63 22.44 0.20
C GLU A 7 4.11 20.99 0.02
N GLY A 8 4.69 20.64 -1.12
CA GLY A 8 5.20 19.29 -1.40
C GLY A 8 4.18 18.38 -2.10
N ILE A 9 3.13 18.92 -2.73
CA ILE A 9 2.24 18.09 -3.55
C ILE A 9 2.90 17.87 -4.92
N ILE A 10 3.15 16.62 -5.25
CA ILE A 10 3.76 16.21 -6.53
C ILE A 10 2.67 16.18 -7.59
N GLU A 11 2.94 16.77 -8.72
CA GLU A 11 2.04 16.76 -9.87
C GLU A 11 1.98 15.36 -10.50
N GLN A 12 0.78 14.85 -10.76
CA GLN A 12 0.61 13.49 -11.28
C GLN A 12 1.13 13.33 -12.72
N TYR A 13 0.97 14.38 -13.53
CA TYR A 13 1.53 14.55 -14.86
C TYR A 13 1.53 16.03 -15.21
N ALA A 14 2.31 16.44 -16.19
CA ALA A 14 2.44 17.85 -16.57
C ALA A 14 1.09 18.47 -16.96
N GLY A 15 0.72 19.58 -16.30
CA GLY A 15 -0.55 20.29 -16.51
C GLY A 15 -1.72 19.80 -15.65
N TYR A 16 -1.51 18.80 -14.79
CA TYR A 16 -2.58 18.31 -13.90
C TYR A 16 -3.10 19.40 -12.96
N PHE A 17 -2.23 20.30 -12.49
CA PHE A 17 -2.64 21.38 -11.58
C PHE A 17 -3.48 22.46 -12.26
N ASP A 18 -3.45 22.55 -13.58
CA ASP A 18 -4.24 23.52 -14.36
C ASP A 18 -5.67 23.03 -14.64
N LEU A 19 -5.96 21.74 -14.38
CA LEU A 19 -7.27 21.15 -14.60
C LEU A 19 -8.30 21.67 -13.59
N LYS A 20 -9.58 21.53 -13.93
CA LYS A 20 -10.70 21.93 -13.06
C LYS A 20 -10.86 20.94 -11.89
N GLU A 21 -11.31 21.45 -10.75
CA GLU A 21 -11.82 20.57 -9.69
C GLU A 21 -13.18 19.99 -10.10
N LEU A 22 -13.39 18.70 -9.76
CA LEU A 22 -14.67 18.04 -10.00
C LEU A 22 -15.62 18.30 -8.82
N ASP A 23 -16.89 18.57 -9.11
CA ASP A 23 -17.93 18.61 -8.07
C ASP A 23 -18.35 17.16 -7.69
N TRP A 24 -17.55 16.57 -6.82
CA TRP A 24 -17.77 15.20 -6.33
C TRP A 24 -19.13 15.03 -5.63
N ALA A 25 -19.61 16.07 -4.93
CA ALA A 25 -20.88 16.02 -4.21
C ALA A 25 -22.06 15.94 -5.19
N HIS A 26 -22.06 16.78 -6.22
CA HIS A 26 -23.06 16.75 -7.29
C HIS A 26 -23.12 15.38 -7.97
N TYR A 27 -21.97 14.85 -8.40
CA TYR A 27 -21.93 13.54 -9.07
C TYR A 27 -22.34 12.39 -8.13
N LYS A 28 -21.99 12.47 -6.86
CA LYS A 28 -22.40 11.47 -5.86
C LYS A 28 -23.90 11.46 -5.63
N GLU A 29 -24.51 12.62 -5.54
CA GLU A 29 -25.96 12.77 -5.42
C GLU A 29 -26.69 12.24 -6.64
N LYS A 30 -26.23 12.60 -7.84
CA LYS A 30 -26.87 12.24 -9.12
C LYS A 30 -26.75 10.76 -9.47
N TYR A 31 -25.58 10.15 -9.24
CA TYR A 31 -25.26 8.79 -9.73
C TYR A 31 -25.09 7.73 -8.64
N GLY A 32 -24.96 8.12 -7.39
CA GLY A 32 -24.72 7.22 -6.26
C GLY A 32 -23.33 6.57 -6.31
N ASN A 33 -23.09 5.64 -7.23
CA ASN A 33 -21.78 5.04 -7.44
C ASN A 33 -20.98 5.82 -8.49
N ILE A 34 -19.94 6.52 -8.05
CA ILE A 34 -19.09 7.39 -8.88
C ILE A 34 -17.69 6.81 -9.14
N ARG A 35 -17.48 5.53 -8.87
CA ARG A 35 -16.16 4.89 -9.08
C ARG A 35 -15.74 4.89 -10.54
N ARG A 36 -16.68 4.74 -11.46
CA ARG A 36 -16.43 4.83 -12.91
C ARG A 36 -16.70 6.24 -13.44
N MET A 37 -16.06 7.25 -12.83
CA MET A 37 -16.18 8.65 -13.22
C MET A 37 -15.82 8.86 -14.69
N ASP A 38 -14.90 8.07 -15.23
CA ASP A 38 -14.55 8.03 -16.64
C ASP A 38 -15.75 7.75 -17.55
N ARG A 39 -16.64 6.81 -17.16
CA ARG A 39 -17.87 6.47 -17.90
C ARG A 39 -18.96 7.52 -17.70
N ILE A 40 -19.09 8.04 -16.48
CA ILE A 40 -20.10 9.05 -16.13
C ILE A 40 -19.86 10.32 -16.95
N LEU A 41 -18.66 10.88 -16.92
CA LEU A 41 -18.33 12.09 -17.67
C LEU A 41 -18.54 11.91 -19.17
N LYS A 42 -18.11 10.76 -19.72
CA LYS A 42 -18.37 10.43 -21.15
C LYS A 42 -19.85 10.37 -21.47
N SER A 43 -20.70 9.87 -20.57
CA SER A 43 -22.16 9.83 -20.79
C SER A 43 -22.82 11.21 -20.81
N GLU A 44 -22.16 12.20 -20.22
CA GLU A 44 -22.56 13.61 -20.23
C GLU A 44 -21.87 14.42 -21.34
N ASN A 45 -21.20 13.77 -22.29
CA ASN A 45 -20.40 14.38 -23.35
C ASN A 45 -19.24 15.25 -22.82
N ASP A 46 -18.67 14.86 -21.68
CA ASP A 46 -17.51 15.48 -21.05
C ASP A 46 -16.34 14.48 -20.96
N SER A 47 -15.15 14.95 -20.54
CA SER A 47 -13.95 14.13 -20.42
C SER A 47 -13.36 14.22 -19.02
N PRO A 48 -12.89 13.10 -18.44
CA PRO A 48 -12.08 13.14 -17.23
C PRO A 48 -10.80 13.96 -17.38
N ASP A 49 -10.31 14.17 -18.61
CA ASP A 49 -9.11 14.95 -18.91
C ASP A 49 -9.29 16.46 -18.62
N ASN A 50 -10.53 16.91 -18.43
CA ASN A 50 -10.84 18.29 -18.07
C ASN A 50 -10.73 18.56 -16.57
N TYR A 51 -10.57 17.50 -15.75
CA TYR A 51 -10.69 17.58 -14.29
C TYR A 51 -9.52 16.94 -13.56
N LYS A 52 -9.25 17.42 -12.34
CA LYS A 52 -8.34 16.76 -11.39
C LYS A 52 -8.96 15.48 -10.85
N VAL A 53 -9.14 14.50 -11.72
CA VAL A 53 -9.72 13.19 -11.43
C VAL A 53 -8.74 12.10 -11.76
N SER A 54 -8.50 11.22 -10.80
CA SER A 54 -7.68 10.03 -10.99
C SER A 54 -8.54 8.78 -10.85
N LYS A 55 -8.35 7.82 -11.75
CA LYS A 55 -8.89 6.47 -11.61
C LYS A 55 -8.15 5.73 -10.50
N GLN A 56 -6.86 5.96 -10.43
CA GLN A 56 -5.92 5.63 -9.35
C GLN A 56 -4.87 6.76 -9.28
N ALA A 57 -4.36 7.05 -8.11
CA ALA A 57 -3.36 8.11 -7.95
C ALA A 57 -1.95 7.55 -8.22
N ASP A 58 -1.35 7.90 -9.37
CA ASP A 58 -0.03 7.40 -9.76
C ASP A 58 1.10 7.95 -8.87
N VAL A 59 0.92 9.14 -8.29
CA VAL A 59 1.84 9.65 -7.26
C VAL A 59 1.91 8.72 -6.05
N LEU A 60 0.79 8.15 -5.62
CA LEU A 60 0.78 7.18 -4.52
C LEU A 60 1.39 5.84 -4.94
N MET A 61 1.31 5.48 -6.23
CA MET A 61 1.98 4.31 -6.77
C MET A 61 3.51 4.39 -6.60
N MET A 62 4.08 5.58 -6.68
CA MET A 62 5.50 5.78 -6.41
C MET A 62 5.87 5.34 -4.98
N PHE A 63 5.06 5.69 -3.97
CA PHE A 63 5.27 5.27 -2.58
C PHE A 63 4.92 3.80 -2.31
N PHE A 64 4.11 3.20 -3.18
CA PHE A 64 3.86 1.75 -3.17
C PHE A 64 5.06 0.97 -3.69
N LEU A 65 5.65 1.41 -4.79
CA LEU A 65 6.79 0.75 -5.44
C LEU A 65 8.11 1.06 -4.71
N LEU A 66 8.27 2.31 -4.26
CA LEU A 66 9.44 2.79 -3.55
C LEU A 66 9.00 3.16 -2.12
N GLN A 67 9.67 2.63 -1.11
CA GLN A 67 9.39 3.04 0.26
C GLN A 67 9.64 4.56 0.43
N PRO A 68 8.97 5.27 1.36
CA PRO A 68 9.13 6.72 1.55
C PRO A 68 10.59 7.17 1.62
N ARG A 69 11.45 6.39 2.29
CA ARG A 69 12.89 6.66 2.35
C ARG A 69 13.56 6.64 0.96
N GLN A 70 13.22 5.67 0.11
CA GLN A 70 13.79 5.55 -1.24
C GLN A 70 13.28 6.68 -2.15
N VAL A 71 12.03 7.14 -1.94
CA VAL A 71 11.50 8.34 -2.62
C VAL A 71 12.34 9.55 -2.23
N LYS A 72 12.60 9.77 -0.93
CA LYS A 72 13.49 10.85 -0.47
C LYS A 72 14.88 10.77 -1.09
N GLU A 73 15.53 9.62 -1.02
CA GLU A 73 16.86 9.41 -1.59
C GLU A 73 16.91 9.71 -3.10
N THR A 74 15.80 9.44 -3.80
CA THR A 74 15.67 9.74 -5.23
C THR A 74 15.48 11.23 -5.48
N LEU A 75 14.61 11.88 -4.70
CA LEU A 75 14.38 13.32 -4.78
C LEU A 75 15.67 14.10 -4.49
N ASP A 76 16.38 13.74 -3.41
CA ASP A 76 17.66 14.39 -3.05
C ASP A 76 18.69 14.28 -4.19
N ARG A 77 18.79 13.11 -4.84
CA ARG A 77 19.69 12.92 -6.00
C ARG A 77 19.31 13.77 -7.22
N LEU A 78 18.02 14.09 -7.34
CA LEU A 78 17.49 14.93 -8.42
C LEU A 78 17.53 16.42 -8.07
N GLY A 79 18.02 16.78 -6.89
CA GLY A 79 18.12 18.17 -6.42
C GLY A 79 16.84 18.74 -5.81
N TYR A 80 15.87 17.89 -5.48
CA TYR A 80 14.66 18.28 -4.75
C TYR A 80 14.87 18.04 -3.25
N HIS A 81 14.51 19.03 -2.45
CA HIS A 81 14.63 18.92 -1.01
C HIS A 81 13.39 18.23 -0.41
N CYS A 82 13.62 17.24 0.44
CA CYS A 82 12.57 16.54 1.18
C CYS A 82 13.04 16.27 2.61
N ASP A 83 12.51 17.00 3.57
CA ASP A 83 12.89 16.84 4.99
C ASP A 83 12.35 15.52 5.56
N ASP A 84 11.06 15.33 5.48
CA ASP A 84 10.35 14.14 5.99
C ASP A 84 9.57 13.44 4.86
N PRO A 85 10.03 12.25 4.43
CA PRO A 85 9.35 11.50 3.38
C PRO A 85 7.99 10.94 3.80
N VAL A 86 7.72 10.80 5.09
CA VAL A 86 6.40 10.35 5.59
C VAL A 86 5.41 11.52 5.55
N ASP A 87 5.86 12.72 5.89
CA ASP A 87 5.05 13.93 5.74
C ASP A 87 4.74 14.23 4.26
N LEU A 88 5.74 14.07 3.38
CA LEU A 88 5.54 14.16 1.93
C LEU A 88 4.47 13.16 1.45
N LEU A 89 4.56 11.90 1.87
CA LEU A 89 3.54 10.89 1.57
C LEU A 89 2.16 11.32 2.10
N ARG A 90 2.07 11.80 3.34
CA ARG A 90 0.81 12.23 3.96
C ARG A 90 0.14 13.33 3.17
N LYS A 91 0.88 14.38 2.82
CA LYS A 91 0.37 15.51 2.02
C LYS A 91 -0.18 15.04 0.67
N ASN A 92 0.56 14.19 -0.02
CA ASN A 92 0.13 13.64 -1.30
C ASN A 92 -1.06 12.69 -1.14
N PHE A 93 -1.10 11.87 -0.08
CA PHE A 93 -2.24 11.00 0.21
C PHE A 93 -3.51 11.84 0.45
N ASP A 94 -3.44 12.87 1.32
CA ASP A 94 -4.58 13.73 1.66
C ASP A 94 -5.08 14.55 0.46
N TYR A 95 -4.18 14.91 -0.44
CA TYR A 95 -4.53 15.60 -1.67
C TYR A 95 -5.22 14.68 -2.68
N TYR A 96 -4.63 13.53 -2.97
CA TYR A 96 -5.10 12.64 -4.02
C TYR A 96 -6.29 11.78 -3.62
N ILE A 97 -6.47 11.44 -2.33
CA ILE A 97 -7.64 10.68 -1.86
C ILE A 97 -8.96 11.38 -2.18
N LYS A 98 -8.96 12.70 -2.19
CA LYS A 98 -10.14 13.54 -2.52
C LYS A 98 -10.40 13.66 -4.02
N ARG A 99 -9.45 13.23 -4.85
CA ARG A 99 -9.45 13.35 -6.31
C ARG A 99 -9.39 12.02 -7.03
N THR A 100 -9.51 10.93 -6.28
CA THR A 100 -9.45 9.57 -6.81
C THR A 100 -10.84 8.94 -6.76
N SER A 101 -11.33 8.49 -7.92
CA SER A 101 -12.63 7.82 -8.04
C SER A 101 -12.58 6.35 -7.60
N HIS A 102 -11.38 5.76 -7.43
CA HIS A 102 -11.16 4.34 -7.18
C HIS A 102 -11.83 3.44 -8.24
N GLY A 103 -11.81 3.88 -9.49
CA GLY A 103 -12.34 3.14 -10.63
C GLY A 103 -11.45 1.99 -11.09
N SER A 104 -10.27 1.84 -10.49
CA SER A 104 -9.35 0.71 -10.63
C SER A 104 -9.28 -0.06 -9.30
N THR A 105 -9.38 -1.38 -9.36
CA THR A 105 -9.21 -2.25 -8.18
C THR A 105 -7.82 -2.10 -7.56
N LEU A 106 -6.78 -1.84 -8.37
CA LEU A 106 -5.42 -1.58 -7.93
C LEU A 106 -5.33 -0.35 -6.99
N SER A 107 -6.22 0.63 -7.15
CA SER A 107 -6.26 1.80 -6.27
C SER A 107 -6.43 1.43 -4.80
N TYR A 108 -7.25 0.43 -4.49
CA TYR A 108 -7.42 -0.04 -3.11
C TYR A 108 -6.17 -0.68 -2.54
N VAL A 109 -5.46 -1.47 -3.35
CA VAL A 109 -4.18 -2.08 -2.95
C VAL A 109 -3.14 -1.01 -2.62
N VAL A 110 -2.98 -0.03 -3.50
CA VAL A 110 -2.00 1.06 -3.31
C VAL A 110 -2.32 1.87 -2.07
N HIS A 111 -3.57 2.31 -1.91
CA HIS A 111 -3.98 3.08 -0.73
C HIS A 111 -3.81 2.26 0.56
N SER A 112 -4.25 1.00 0.59
CA SER A 112 -4.07 0.12 1.74
C SER A 112 -2.59 -0.05 2.10
N TYR A 113 -1.73 -0.23 1.10
CA TYR A 113 -0.32 -0.43 1.33
C TYR A 113 0.36 0.81 1.94
N VAL A 114 0.11 2.00 1.40
CA VAL A 114 0.80 3.22 1.86
C VAL A 114 0.33 3.68 3.24
N LEU A 115 -0.88 3.32 3.66
CA LEU A 115 -1.43 3.66 4.98
C LEU A 115 -0.58 3.13 6.14
N LYS A 116 0.18 2.04 5.95
CA LYS A 116 1.10 1.54 6.99
C LYS A 116 2.14 2.56 7.44
N TYR A 117 2.51 3.49 6.55
CA TYR A 117 3.48 4.55 6.85
C TYR A 117 2.84 5.76 7.56
N LEU A 118 1.51 5.89 7.51
CA LEU A 118 0.78 7.06 7.99
C LEU A 118 0.27 6.93 9.43
N ASN A 119 0.60 5.84 10.11
CA ASN A 119 0.21 5.56 11.50
C ASN A 119 -1.31 5.72 11.72
N VAL A 120 -2.11 5.11 10.84
CA VAL A 120 -3.57 5.12 10.94
C VAL A 120 -4.08 4.00 11.85
N ASP A 121 -5.32 4.15 12.33
CA ASP A 121 -6.01 3.13 13.13
C ASP A 121 -6.11 1.79 12.34
N LYS A 122 -5.94 0.66 13.04
CA LYS A 122 -6.04 -0.70 12.47
C LYS A 122 -7.35 -0.93 11.71
N ARG A 123 -8.46 -0.33 12.19
CA ARG A 123 -9.78 -0.43 11.53
C ARG A 123 -9.79 0.26 10.16
N VAL A 124 -9.04 1.33 10.00
CA VAL A 124 -8.88 2.01 8.71
C VAL A 124 -8.08 1.13 7.75
N LEU A 125 -6.96 0.56 8.21
CA LEU A 125 -6.18 -0.41 7.42
C LEU A 125 -7.03 -1.60 6.99
N TRP A 126 -7.79 -2.18 7.92
CA TRP A 126 -8.68 -3.30 7.64
C TRP A 126 -9.73 -2.96 6.60
N LYS A 127 -10.37 -1.78 6.72
CA LYS A 127 -11.38 -1.33 5.74
C LYS A 127 -10.82 -1.22 4.33
N TRP A 128 -9.63 -0.65 4.17
CA TRP A 128 -8.99 -0.53 2.85
C TRP A 128 -8.59 -1.89 2.28
N PHE A 129 -8.05 -2.76 3.12
CA PHE A 129 -7.72 -4.13 2.75
C PHE A 129 -8.97 -4.92 2.33
N SER A 130 -10.06 -4.86 3.10
CA SER A 130 -11.33 -5.51 2.75
C SER A 130 -11.87 -5.00 1.41
N ASN A 131 -11.82 -3.70 1.16
CA ASN A 131 -12.23 -3.14 -0.13
C ASN A 131 -11.38 -3.69 -1.30
N ALA A 132 -10.07 -3.92 -1.09
CA ALA A 132 -9.22 -4.53 -2.10
C ALA A 132 -9.63 -5.98 -2.37
N MET A 133 -9.82 -6.78 -1.32
CA MET A 133 -10.22 -8.19 -1.39
C MET A 133 -11.59 -8.38 -2.05
N GLU A 134 -12.53 -7.52 -1.71
CA GLU A 134 -13.92 -7.62 -2.15
C GLU A 134 -14.16 -7.07 -3.56
N SER A 135 -13.23 -6.29 -4.09
CA SER A 135 -13.44 -5.54 -5.33
C SER A 135 -13.76 -6.42 -6.54
N ASP A 136 -13.09 -7.56 -6.67
CA ASP A 136 -13.33 -8.51 -7.75
C ASP A 136 -14.47 -9.51 -7.44
N ILE A 137 -14.89 -9.62 -6.18
CA ILE A 137 -15.96 -10.54 -5.77
C ILE A 137 -17.35 -9.90 -5.93
N TYR A 138 -17.45 -8.64 -5.51
CA TYR A 138 -18.76 -7.94 -5.41
C TYR A 138 -18.97 -6.85 -6.45
N ASP A 139 -18.13 -6.80 -7.48
CA ASP A 139 -18.22 -5.79 -8.56
C ASP A 139 -18.36 -4.35 -8.05
N THR A 140 -17.55 -4.01 -7.06
CA THR A 140 -17.68 -2.75 -6.33
C THR A 140 -17.48 -1.51 -7.19
N GLN A 141 -16.76 -1.61 -8.33
CA GLN A 141 -16.57 -0.54 -9.30
C GLN A 141 -17.70 -0.43 -10.35
N GLY A 142 -18.57 -1.44 -10.47
CA GLY A 142 -19.64 -1.48 -11.45
C GLY A 142 -19.17 -1.88 -12.86
N GLY A 143 -19.10 -3.19 -13.12
CA GLY A 143 -18.79 -3.81 -14.39
C GLY A 143 -17.36 -4.31 -14.56
N THR A 144 -16.55 -4.36 -13.50
CA THR A 144 -15.19 -4.91 -13.57
C THR A 144 -15.14 -6.42 -13.36
N THR A 145 -16.06 -7.00 -12.60
CA THR A 145 -16.12 -8.45 -12.34
C THR A 145 -16.29 -9.26 -13.62
N ARG A 146 -16.96 -8.71 -14.63
CA ARG A 146 -17.11 -9.34 -15.96
C ARG A 146 -15.81 -9.40 -16.75
N GLU A 147 -14.83 -8.56 -16.42
CA GLU A 147 -13.51 -8.54 -17.04
C GLU A 147 -12.63 -9.69 -16.51
N GLY A 148 -13.05 -10.37 -15.46
CA GLY A 148 -12.33 -11.43 -14.78
C GLY A 148 -11.58 -10.98 -13.53
N ILE A 149 -10.84 -11.91 -12.94
CA ILE A 149 -10.04 -11.64 -11.73
C ILE A 149 -8.80 -10.82 -12.09
N HIS A 150 -8.59 -9.73 -11.37
CA HIS A 150 -7.40 -8.90 -11.51
C HIS A 150 -6.22 -9.52 -10.72
N ALA A 151 -5.44 -10.39 -11.35
CA ALA A 151 -4.36 -11.14 -10.71
C ALA A 151 -3.36 -10.24 -9.94
N GLY A 152 -3.05 -9.04 -10.46
CA GLY A 152 -2.19 -8.07 -9.77
C GLY A 152 -2.79 -7.55 -8.47
N VAL A 153 -4.11 -7.44 -8.39
CA VAL A 153 -4.82 -7.03 -7.16
C VAL A 153 -4.81 -8.15 -6.13
N MET A 154 -5.02 -9.39 -6.57
CA MET A 154 -4.95 -10.55 -5.68
C MET A 154 -3.54 -10.74 -5.12
N ALA A 155 -2.50 -10.62 -5.95
CA ALA A 155 -1.11 -10.63 -5.48
C ALA A 155 -0.82 -9.47 -4.52
N GLY A 156 -1.31 -8.26 -4.82
CA GLY A 156 -1.18 -7.09 -3.94
C GLY A 156 -1.89 -7.26 -2.61
N SER A 157 -3.00 -7.99 -2.56
CA SER A 157 -3.68 -8.32 -1.31
C SER A 157 -2.85 -9.24 -0.41
N LEU A 158 -2.16 -10.23 -0.98
CA LEU A 158 -1.20 -11.05 -0.26
C LEU A 158 -0.01 -10.21 0.26
N ASP A 159 0.48 -9.29 -0.56
CA ASP A 159 1.53 -8.35 -0.16
C ASP A 159 1.12 -7.49 1.04
N ILE A 160 -0.14 -7.04 1.10
CA ILE A 160 -0.66 -6.29 2.25
C ILE A 160 -0.65 -7.16 3.52
N ILE A 161 -1.05 -8.43 3.43
CA ILE A 161 -1.01 -9.35 4.57
C ILE A 161 0.42 -9.47 5.10
N ILE A 162 1.38 -9.75 4.23
CA ILE A 162 2.77 -9.98 4.60
C ILE A 162 3.48 -8.68 5.01
N LYS A 163 3.31 -7.61 4.22
CA LYS A 163 4.09 -6.39 4.41
C LYS A 163 3.45 -5.39 5.37
N ASN A 164 2.10 -5.36 5.49
CA ASN A 164 1.42 -4.43 6.38
C ASN A 164 0.99 -5.09 7.69
N PHE A 165 0.32 -6.25 7.64
CA PHE A 165 -0.16 -6.90 8.87
C PHE A 165 0.92 -7.69 9.57
N ALA A 166 1.69 -8.54 8.88
CA ALA A 166 2.86 -9.19 9.46
C ALA A 166 4.05 -8.22 9.63
N GLY A 167 4.03 -7.10 8.93
CA GLY A 167 5.07 -6.07 9.04
C GLY A 167 6.44 -6.49 8.52
N LEU A 168 6.48 -7.46 7.61
CA LEU A 168 7.72 -8.00 7.08
C LEU A 168 8.36 -7.03 6.08
N LYS A 169 9.66 -6.78 6.27
CA LYS A 169 10.52 -6.06 5.32
C LYS A 169 11.79 -6.87 5.09
N MET A 170 12.12 -7.10 3.83
CA MET A 170 13.30 -7.85 3.40
C MET A 170 14.25 -6.93 2.65
N ASN A 171 15.24 -6.42 3.35
CA ASN A 171 16.34 -5.64 2.79
C ASN A 171 17.67 -6.41 3.01
N ASN A 172 18.69 -5.75 3.56
CA ASN A 172 19.93 -6.40 4.00
C ASN A 172 19.71 -7.33 5.20
N ALA A 173 18.68 -7.09 5.99
CA ALA A 173 18.18 -7.94 7.06
C ALA A 173 16.66 -8.09 6.94
N ILE A 174 16.10 -9.09 7.63
CA ILE A 174 14.66 -9.24 7.78
C ILE A 174 14.22 -8.42 9.00
N GLU A 175 13.35 -7.44 8.76
CA GLU A 175 12.70 -6.66 9.81
C GLU A 175 11.25 -7.10 9.93
N ILE A 176 10.75 -7.23 11.17
CA ILE A 176 9.38 -7.63 11.45
C ILE A 176 8.78 -6.67 12.48
N ALA A 177 7.68 -6.03 12.09
CA ALA A 177 6.93 -5.10 12.93
C ALA A 177 5.42 -5.35 12.75
N PRO A 178 4.86 -6.36 13.44
CA PRO A 178 3.48 -6.78 13.22
C PRO A 178 2.46 -5.71 13.61
N ASN A 179 1.36 -5.68 12.85
CA ASN A 179 0.19 -4.86 13.14
C ASN A 179 -1.08 -5.66 12.77
N LEU A 180 -1.27 -6.81 13.44
CA LEU A 180 -2.38 -7.71 13.16
C LEU A 180 -3.74 -7.06 13.49
N PRO A 181 -4.78 -7.31 12.67
CA PRO A 181 -6.15 -6.98 13.03
C PRO A 181 -6.56 -7.66 14.33
N ASP A 182 -7.29 -6.99 15.19
CA ASP A 182 -7.62 -7.48 16.52
C ASP A 182 -8.43 -8.80 16.54
N HIS A 183 -9.14 -9.10 15.44
CA HIS A 183 -9.92 -10.33 15.27
C HIS A 183 -9.12 -11.51 14.66
N TRP A 184 -7.85 -11.31 14.33
CA TRP A 184 -6.95 -12.39 13.91
C TRP A 184 -6.21 -12.94 15.13
N GLU A 185 -6.28 -14.24 15.34
CA GLU A 185 -5.51 -14.90 16.42
C GLU A 185 -4.03 -14.99 16.05
N HIS A 186 -3.75 -15.35 14.81
CA HIS A 186 -2.40 -15.44 14.26
C HIS A 186 -2.40 -15.41 12.74
N ILE A 187 -1.22 -15.23 12.17
CA ILE A 187 -0.94 -15.53 10.76
C ILE A 187 0.28 -16.43 10.67
N SER A 188 0.27 -17.32 9.67
CA SER A 188 1.43 -18.17 9.36
C SER A 188 1.65 -18.22 7.85
N PHE A 189 2.91 -18.11 7.44
CA PHE A 189 3.32 -18.11 6.04
C PHE A 189 4.80 -18.49 5.91
N ASN A 190 5.18 -18.90 4.70
CA ASN A 190 6.57 -19.20 4.38
C ASN A 190 7.20 -18.08 3.55
N VAL A 191 8.49 -17.84 3.75
CA VAL A 191 9.29 -16.89 2.99
C VAL A 191 10.62 -17.48 2.62
N LEU A 192 11.00 -17.35 1.36
CA LEU A 192 12.34 -17.64 0.87
C LEU A 192 13.22 -16.38 0.99
N TYR A 193 14.30 -16.46 1.75
CA TYR A 193 15.25 -15.38 1.94
C TYR A 193 16.68 -15.87 1.79
N LYS A 194 17.42 -15.34 0.81
CA LYS A 194 18.81 -15.72 0.50
C LYS A 194 18.99 -17.23 0.26
N GLY A 195 18.01 -17.85 -0.41
CA GLY A 195 18.04 -19.28 -0.72
C GLY A 195 17.56 -20.19 0.41
N GLU A 196 17.15 -19.63 1.54
CA GLU A 196 16.69 -20.35 2.71
C GLU A 196 15.21 -20.09 2.99
N GLU A 197 14.44 -21.14 3.24
CA GLU A 197 13.01 -21.04 3.50
C GLU A 197 12.72 -21.04 5.00
N PHE A 198 11.90 -20.11 5.44
CA PHE A 198 11.47 -19.94 6.83
C PHE A 198 9.96 -19.92 6.92
N ASN A 199 9.39 -20.64 7.89
CA ASN A 199 8.02 -20.46 8.33
C ASN A 199 7.96 -19.40 9.43
N TYR A 200 7.05 -18.47 9.27
CA TYR A 200 6.72 -17.44 10.27
C TYR A 200 5.35 -17.73 10.85
N THR A 201 5.24 -17.72 12.17
CA THR A 201 3.97 -17.68 12.88
C THR A 201 3.98 -16.47 13.79
N ILE A 202 3.02 -15.57 13.60
CA ILE A 202 2.94 -14.29 14.30
C ILE A 202 1.58 -14.21 14.98
N THR A 203 1.59 -14.04 16.29
CA THR A 203 0.41 -13.75 17.13
C THR A 203 0.44 -12.27 17.55
N HIS A 204 -0.43 -11.85 18.48
CA HIS A 204 -0.37 -10.50 19.06
C HIS A 204 0.79 -10.28 20.04
N ASP A 205 1.39 -11.37 20.55
CA ASP A 205 2.39 -11.31 21.63
C ASP A 205 3.73 -11.92 21.26
N GLU A 206 3.76 -12.78 20.23
CA GLU A 206 4.93 -13.60 19.93
C GLU A 206 5.14 -13.77 18.42
N ILE A 207 6.40 -13.77 18.02
CA ILE A 207 6.84 -14.14 16.68
C ILE A 207 7.67 -15.43 16.82
N VAL A 208 7.30 -16.46 16.06
CA VAL A 208 8.04 -17.70 15.93
C VAL A 208 8.54 -17.83 14.51
N ILE A 209 9.85 -18.01 14.34
CA ILE A 209 10.50 -18.21 13.04
C ILE A 209 11.16 -19.57 13.06
N LYS A 210 10.75 -20.43 12.11
CA LYS A 210 11.28 -21.79 11.95
C LYS A 210 11.91 -21.94 10.57
N PRO A 211 13.17 -22.37 10.47
CA PRO A 211 13.69 -22.83 9.18
C PRO A 211 12.94 -24.09 8.75
N ILE A 212 12.66 -24.20 7.46
CA ILE A 212 11.98 -25.38 6.90
C ILE A 212 12.95 -26.57 6.83
N GLU A 213 14.20 -26.29 6.43
CA GLU A 213 15.24 -27.31 6.36
C GLU A 213 16.32 -27.08 7.43
N PRO A 214 16.89 -28.15 8.00
CA PRO A 214 18.01 -28.00 8.92
C PRO A 214 19.26 -27.47 8.23
N GLY A 215 20.13 -26.80 8.98
CA GLY A 215 21.37 -26.24 8.45
C GLY A 215 22.19 -25.53 9.53
N GLU A 216 23.38 -25.08 9.16
CA GLU A 216 24.33 -24.43 10.09
C GLU A 216 24.38 -22.90 9.93
N SER A 217 23.64 -22.33 8.98
CA SER A 217 23.66 -20.89 8.71
C SER A 217 23.04 -20.10 9.84
N ASN A 218 23.64 -18.95 10.13
CA ASN A 218 23.12 -18.01 11.13
C ASN A 218 22.41 -16.87 10.44
N PHE A 219 21.27 -16.47 10.97
CA PHE A 219 20.46 -15.37 10.45
C PHE A 219 20.19 -14.33 11.52
N LYS A 220 20.06 -13.08 11.08
CA LYS A 220 19.69 -11.98 11.94
C LYS A 220 18.34 -11.42 11.53
N PHE A 221 17.50 -11.22 12.53
CA PHE A 221 16.17 -10.63 12.41
C PHE A 221 16.09 -9.39 13.28
N ILE A 222 15.42 -8.36 12.80
CA ILE A 222 15.16 -7.14 13.58
C ILE A 222 13.69 -7.17 13.97
N ILE A 223 13.39 -7.28 15.24
CA ILE A 223 12.04 -7.34 15.80
C ILE A 223 11.90 -6.28 16.88
N GLY A 224 10.90 -5.39 16.75
CA GLY A 224 10.74 -4.29 17.69
C GLY A 224 11.97 -3.37 17.79
N GLY A 225 12.71 -3.21 16.69
CA GLY A 225 13.96 -2.43 16.62
C GLY A 225 15.18 -3.11 17.24
N LYS A 226 15.06 -4.34 17.79
CA LYS A 226 16.16 -5.12 18.37
C LYS A 226 16.61 -6.22 17.44
N THR A 227 17.92 -6.47 17.39
CA THR A 227 18.50 -7.57 16.61
C THR A 227 18.45 -8.87 17.41
N HIS A 228 17.89 -9.90 16.80
CA HIS A 228 17.83 -11.28 17.31
C HIS A 228 18.59 -12.19 16.34
N SER A 229 19.42 -13.07 16.90
CA SER A 229 20.21 -14.04 16.13
C SER A 229 19.56 -15.41 16.21
N MET A 230 19.36 -16.04 15.05
CA MET A 230 19.04 -17.45 14.93
C MET A 230 20.35 -18.20 14.68
N GLU A 231 20.78 -19.02 15.64
CA GLU A 231 22.01 -19.79 15.54
C GLU A 231 21.72 -21.23 15.13
N ASN A 232 22.55 -21.77 14.26
CA ASN A 232 22.46 -23.16 13.80
C ASN A 232 21.06 -23.54 13.31
N ARG A 233 20.38 -22.59 12.66
CA ARG A 233 19.00 -22.77 12.15
C ARG A 233 18.03 -23.37 13.18
N LYS A 234 18.15 -23.01 14.45
CA LYS A 234 17.18 -23.36 15.48
C LYS A 234 16.02 -22.37 15.46
N GLU A 235 14.85 -22.87 15.86
CA GLU A 235 13.66 -22.03 16.04
C GLU A 235 14.00 -20.77 16.87
N LEU A 236 13.56 -19.62 16.38
CA LEU A 236 13.66 -18.33 17.09
C LEU A 236 12.27 -17.93 17.58
N LYS A 237 12.13 -17.70 18.88
CA LYS A 237 10.90 -17.16 19.51
C LYS A 237 11.19 -15.83 20.16
N VAL A 238 10.38 -14.83 19.82
CA VAL A 238 10.53 -13.47 20.34
C VAL A 238 9.17 -12.94 20.77
N LYS A 239 9.07 -12.50 22.04
CA LYS A 239 7.94 -11.70 22.53
C LYS A 239 8.19 -10.23 22.21
N TYR A 240 7.16 -9.49 21.81
CA TYR A 240 7.30 -8.10 21.36
C TYR A 240 6.15 -7.21 21.85
#